data_48c315689fe0fab8e849f81a78bd2282
#
_entry.id   48c315689fe0fab8e849f81a78bd2282
#
_cell.length_a   1.000
_cell.length_b   1.000
_cell.length_c   1.000
_cell.angle_alpha   90.00
_cell.angle_beta   90.00
_cell.angle_gamma   90.00
#
_symmetry.space_group_name_H-M   'P 1'
#
loop_
_entity.id
_entity.type
_entity.pdbx_description
1 polymer ?
#
loop_
_entity_poly.entity_id
_entity_poly.type
_entity_poly.pdbx_seq_one_letter_code
_entity_poly.pdbx_strand_id
1 'polypeptide(L)'
;MRSFVNIFFVFAAITAAAFDSDVWLFKRRQMTADAMKLKAFYEDCAAKASEPAENVAVPIENHPNGSVKSSVFAKKAQFFLESGLVWGEGVIVRELKDDGTVVAQINAENCVVDRNAKAGWAQGRVKALYDGTVLEGEGVYLDFKKEFVIITDKAKIVSKGFDVSGRGKGAKGKNAKGVKEATSLTSRRADYDRAEGVVMFEDGVYLDNPEYKFAAEQLFVFLQGTNELKRVVAIGNVAVTNGSNCGVCDRAVYNRAKGRVTMYGKAGGEAARLEELGKKGVKNRLEGEKISFWMDSEQVEVENSRITVDSGGKLKL
;
A
#
# COMPACT_ATOMS: atom_id res chain seq x y z
N MET A 1 13.23 23.20 10.67
CA MET A 1 12.49 22.70 9.49
C MET A 1 13.05 21.32 9.14
N ARG A 2 12.71 20.28 9.94
CA ARG A 2 13.21 18.94 9.70
C ARG A 2 12.19 18.19 8.86
N SER A 3 12.58 17.78 7.68
CA SER A 3 12.04 16.64 6.91
C SER A 3 10.72 16.81 6.14
N PHE A 4 10.75 17.55 5.03
CA PHE A 4 9.66 17.45 4.02
C PHE A 4 9.72 16.14 3.21
N VAL A 5 10.89 15.56 3.05
CA VAL A 5 11.12 14.39 2.19
C VAL A 5 11.08 13.07 2.97
N ASN A 6 11.35 13.08 4.29
CA ASN A 6 11.33 11.87 5.12
C ASN A 6 9.95 11.20 5.28
N ILE A 7 8.88 11.81 4.77
CA ILE A 7 7.51 11.30 4.97
C ILE A 7 7.19 10.11 4.06
N PHE A 8 7.80 10.05 2.90
CA PHE A 8 7.59 8.88 2.03
C PHE A 8 8.52 7.70 2.36
N PHE A 9 9.64 7.92 3.10
CA PHE A 9 10.76 6.99 2.97
C PHE A 9 11.50 6.60 4.25
N VAL A 10 11.21 7.18 5.43
CA VAL A 10 11.88 6.78 6.67
C VAL A 10 10.90 6.09 7.61
N PHE A 11 11.10 4.83 7.82
CA PHE A 11 10.36 4.00 8.75
C PHE A 11 11.14 3.90 10.07
N ALA A 12 10.68 4.58 11.11
CA ALA A 12 11.22 4.45 12.45
C ALA A 12 10.38 3.47 13.28
N ALA A 13 11.04 2.68 14.11
CA ALA A 13 10.41 1.71 14.99
C ALA A 13 9.44 2.39 15.97
N ILE A 14 8.20 1.94 16.01
CA ILE A 14 7.21 2.30 17.02
C ILE A 14 6.80 1.04 17.77
N THR A 15 6.83 1.13 19.09
CA THR A 15 6.38 0.09 20.01
C THR A 15 4.92 -0.26 19.77
N ALA A 16 4.62 -1.56 19.68
CA ALA A 16 3.29 -2.08 19.37
C ALA A 16 2.27 -1.76 20.46
N ALA A 17 1.65 -0.59 20.40
CA ALA A 17 0.34 -0.40 20.99
C ALA A 17 -0.69 -1.25 20.24
N ALA A 18 -1.73 -1.72 20.90
CA ALA A 18 -2.82 -2.42 20.25
C ALA A 18 -3.48 -1.44 19.26
N PHE A 19 -3.60 -1.86 17.99
CA PHE A 19 -4.27 -1.06 16.96
C PHE A 19 -5.75 -0.89 17.33
N ASP A 20 -6.16 0.35 17.56
CA ASP A 20 -7.55 0.73 17.80
C ASP A 20 -8.20 1.14 16.45
N SER A 21 -9.04 0.27 15.94
CA SER A 21 -9.70 0.48 14.65
C SER A 21 -10.62 1.71 14.64
N ASP A 22 -11.28 2.01 15.76
CA ASP A 22 -12.25 3.11 15.84
C ASP A 22 -11.53 4.46 15.86
N VAL A 23 -10.44 4.56 16.64
CA VAL A 23 -9.57 5.74 16.67
C VAL A 23 -8.95 5.97 15.29
N TRP A 24 -8.48 4.91 14.63
CA TRP A 24 -7.91 5.04 13.30
C TRP A 24 -8.94 5.46 12.25
N LEU A 25 -10.15 4.89 12.25
CA LEU A 25 -11.23 5.29 11.35
C LEU A 25 -11.66 6.74 11.58
N PHE A 26 -11.68 7.22 12.83
CA PHE A 26 -11.94 8.62 13.13
C PHE A 26 -10.86 9.53 12.54
N LYS A 27 -9.57 9.22 12.77
CA LYS A 27 -8.43 9.93 12.19
C LYS A 27 -8.53 9.98 10.66
N ARG A 28 -8.83 8.85 10.04
CA ARG A 28 -9.03 8.72 8.59
C ARG A 28 -10.12 9.65 8.05
N ARG A 29 -11.26 9.75 8.75
CA ARG A 29 -12.35 10.67 8.38
C ARG A 29 -11.90 12.13 8.44
N GLN A 30 -11.15 12.53 9.47
CA GLN A 30 -10.58 13.87 9.55
C GLN A 30 -9.61 14.14 8.41
N MET A 31 -8.71 13.21 8.09
CA MET A 31 -7.76 13.36 6.97
C MET A 31 -8.48 13.45 5.64
N THR A 32 -9.56 12.71 5.44
CA THR A 32 -10.38 12.81 4.24
C THR A 32 -11.05 14.19 4.13
N ALA A 33 -11.54 14.74 5.22
CA ALA A 33 -12.11 16.11 5.23
C ALA A 33 -11.05 17.18 4.93
N ASP A 34 -9.84 17.04 5.49
CA ASP A 34 -8.72 17.95 5.23
C ASP A 34 -8.24 17.85 3.77
N ALA A 35 -8.24 16.65 3.19
CA ALA A 35 -7.96 16.42 1.78
C ALA A 35 -8.95 17.16 0.86
N MET A 36 -10.23 17.10 1.17
CA MET A 36 -11.29 17.80 0.40
C MET A 36 -11.15 19.31 0.49
N LYS A 37 -10.75 19.88 1.63
CA LYS A 37 -10.46 21.32 1.76
C LYS A 37 -9.27 21.72 0.90
N LEU A 38 -8.18 20.96 0.93
CA LEU A 38 -7.00 21.24 0.10
C LEU A 38 -7.29 21.09 -1.40
N LYS A 39 -8.14 20.14 -1.78
CA LYS A 39 -8.63 20.02 -3.16
C LYS A 39 -9.37 21.29 -3.60
N ALA A 40 -10.26 21.82 -2.76
CA ALA A 40 -10.96 23.08 -3.06
C ALA A 40 -9.98 24.27 -3.16
N PHE A 41 -8.96 24.32 -2.29
CA PHE A 41 -7.91 25.33 -2.39
C PHE A 41 -7.08 25.19 -3.67
N TYR A 42 -6.81 23.98 -4.12
CA TYR A 42 -6.15 23.74 -5.41
C TYR A 42 -6.96 24.36 -6.55
N GLU A 43 -8.27 24.12 -6.59
CA GLU A 43 -9.16 24.65 -7.63
C GLU A 43 -9.17 26.19 -7.63
N ASP A 44 -9.22 26.82 -6.45
CA ASP A 44 -9.17 28.28 -6.30
C ASP A 44 -7.79 28.85 -6.71
N CYS A 45 -6.71 28.24 -6.26
CA CYS A 45 -5.34 28.66 -6.62
C CYS A 45 -5.07 28.51 -8.11
N ALA A 46 -5.50 27.41 -8.74
CA ALA A 46 -5.34 27.18 -10.17
C ALA A 46 -6.07 28.24 -11.01
N ALA A 47 -7.27 28.65 -10.57
CA ALA A 47 -8.03 29.71 -11.23
C ALA A 47 -7.39 31.10 -11.08
N LYS A 48 -6.64 31.35 -10.00
CA LYS A 48 -5.99 32.63 -9.69
C LYS A 48 -4.53 32.71 -10.16
N ALA A 49 -3.94 31.62 -10.61
CA ALA A 49 -2.55 31.58 -11.06
C ALA A 49 -2.40 32.28 -12.44
N SER A 50 -2.21 33.60 -12.43
CA SER A 50 -2.15 34.42 -13.63
C SER A 50 -0.72 34.63 -14.15
N GLU A 51 0.25 34.74 -13.25
CA GLU A 51 1.66 35.00 -13.57
C GLU A 51 2.58 34.11 -12.75
N PRO A 52 2.58 32.78 -12.97
CA PRO A 52 3.42 31.87 -12.22
C PRO A 52 4.91 32.02 -12.59
N ALA A 53 5.81 31.92 -11.62
CA ALA A 53 7.21 31.80 -11.88
C ALA A 53 7.51 30.48 -12.61
N GLU A 54 8.39 30.54 -13.61
CA GLU A 54 8.77 29.38 -14.41
C GLU A 54 10.08 28.72 -13.93
N ASN A 55 10.20 27.42 -14.10
CA ASN A 55 11.39 26.64 -13.82
C ASN A 55 11.95 26.86 -12.40
N VAL A 56 11.05 26.83 -11.42
CA VAL A 56 11.38 27.04 -10.01
C VAL A 56 12.11 25.82 -9.46
N ALA A 57 13.30 26.01 -8.94
CA ALA A 57 14.09 24.97 -8.28
C ALA A 57 14.48 25.44 -6.88
N VAL A 58 14.10 24.66 -5.86
CA VAL A 58 14.36 25.02 -4.46
C VAL A 58 14.97 23.83 -3.73
N PRO A 59 16.18 23.97 -3.17
CA PRO A 59 16.69 23.00 -2.22
C PRO A 59 15.87 23.08 -0.93
N ILE A 60 15.45 21.91 -0.41
CA ILE A 60 14.70 21.84 0.85
C ILE A 60 15.65 21.57 2.02
N GLU A 61 16.58 20.65 1.83
CA GLU A 61 17.52 20.22 2.86
C GLU A 61 18.87 19.88 2.21
N ASN A 62 19.95 20.19 2.94
CA ASN A 62 21.30 19.82 2.54
C ASN A 62 21.88 18.77 3.50
N HIS A 63 22.78 17.94 2.98
CA HIS A 63 23.63 17.06 3.79
C HIS A 63 24.64 17.89 4.61
N PRO A 64 25.27 17.32 5.64
CA PRO A 64 26.30 18.00 6.42
C PRO A 64 27.50 18.48 5.59
N ASN A 65 27.77 17.83 4.47
CA ASN A 65 28.84 18.20 3.52
C ASN A 65 28.46 19.37 2.57
N GLY A 66 27.20 19.89 2.69
CA GLY A 66 26.67 20.98 1.86
C GLY A 66 26.03 20.54 0.55
N SER A 67 26.11 19.25 0.15
CA SER A 67 25.38 18.74 -1.02
C SER A 67 23.87 18.73 -0.79
N VAL A 68 23.09 18.85 -1.86
CA VAL A 68 21.62 18.85 -1.76
C VAL A 68 21.14 17.46 -1.38
N LYS A 69 20.42 17.34 -0.25
CA LYS A 69 19.77 16.11 0.20
C LYS A 69 18.36 15.97 -0.36
N SER A 70 17.61 17.09 -0.40
CA SER A 70 16.28 17.08 -0.98
C SER A 70 15.98 18.38 -1.72
N SER A 71 15.21 18.28 -2.81
CA SER A 71 14.86 19.41 -3.66
C SER A 71 13.47 19.27 -4.24
N VAL A 72 12.85 20.41 -4.54
CA VAL A 72 11.64 20.53 -5.35
C VAL A 72 11.98 21.28 -6.62
N PHE A 73 11.49 20.75 -7.73
CA PHE A 73 11.43 21.44 -9.00
C PHE A 73 9.96 21.57 -9.41
N ALA A 74 9.57 22.72 -9.98
CA ALA A 74 8.27 22.92 -10.61
C ALA A 74 8.47 23.66 -11.94
N LYS A 75 7.76 23.22 -12.98
CA LYS A 75 7.74 23.94 -14.26
C LYS A 75 7.15 25.33 -14.10
N LYS A 76 6.07 25.42 -13.31
CA LYS A 76 5.45 26.68 -12.90
C LYS A 76 5.09 26.63 -11.43
N ALA A 77 5.26 27.75 -10.72
CA ALA A 77 4.83 27.89 -9.34
C ALA A 77 4.30 29.29 -9.05
N GLN A 78 3.22 29.36 -8.30
CA GLN A 78 2.60 30.60 -7.81
C GLN A 78 2.54 30.56 -6.28
N PHE A 79 3.05 31.61 -5.64
CA PHE A 79 3.06 31.78 -4.21
C PHE A 79 1.93 32.73 -3.80
N PHE A 80 1.01 32.27 -2.96
CA PHE A 80 -0.06 33.06 -2.38
C PHE A 80 0.33 33.40 -0.93
N LEU A 81 1.05 34.52 -0.78
CA LEU A 81 1.72 34.89 0.48
C LEU A 81 0.76 35.06 1.65
N GLU A 82 -0.41 35.65 1.43
CA GLU A 82 -1.42 35.89 2.45
C GLU A 82 -2.00 34.60 3.04
N SER A 83 -2.28 33.61 2.19
CA SER A 83 -2.85 32.32 2.61
C SER A 83 -1.77 31.30 3.01
N GLY A 84 -0.52 31.52 2.65
CA GLY A 84 0.56 30.54 2.80
C GLY A 84 0.48 29.36 1.83
N LEU A 85 -0.36 29.44 0.80
CA LEU A 85 -0.51 28.41 -0.22
C LEU A 85 0.55 28.58 -1.33
N VAL A 86 0.97 27.44 -1.88
CA VAL A 86 1.84 27.40 -3.08
C VAL A 86 1.20 26.45 -4.08
N TRP A 87 0.85 26.97 -5.24
CA TRP A 87 0.41 26.16 -6.36
C TRP A 87 1.60 25.83 -7.26
N GLY A 88 1.61 24.63 -7.86
CA GLY A 88 2.65 24.19 -8.78
C GLY A 88 2.15 23.27 -9.88
N GLU A 89 2.77 23.38 -11.05
CA GLU A 89 2.57 22.54 -12.23
C GLU A 89 3.87 21.82 -12.59
N GLY A 90 3.79 20.54 -12.95
CA GLY A 90 4.94 19.73 -13.33
C GLY A 90 5.96 19.59 -12.21
N VAL A 91 5.48 19.22 -11.03
CA VAL A 91 6.26 19.19 -9.79
C VAL A 91 7.04 17.88 -9.67
N ILE A 92 8.32 18.00 -9.36
CA ILE A 92 9.23 16.88 -9.07
C ILE A 92 9.88 17.11 -7.71
N VAL A 93 9.69 16.19 -6.79
CA VAL A 93 10.37 16.16 -5.49
C VAL A 93 11.41 15.05 -5.54
N ARG A 94 12.65 15.34 -5.11
CA ARG A 94 13.73 14.34 -5.09
C ARG A 94 14.39 14.29 -3.71
N GLU A 95 14.79 13.08 -3.34
CA GLU A 95 15.75 12.83 -2.28
C GLU A 95 17.01 12.21 -2.89
N LEU A 96 18.16 12.73 -2.47
CA LEU A 96 19.46 12.40 -3.03
C LEU A 96 20.38 11.90 -1.92
N LYS A 97 21.29 10.98 -2.26
CA LYS A 97 22.45 10.67 -1.41
C LYS A 97 23.51 11.76 -1.54
N ASP A 98 24.54 11.69 -0.70
CA ASP A 98 25.69 12.60 -0.71
C ASP A 98 26.41 12.63 -2.06
N ASP A 99 26.35 11.52 -2.82
CA ASP A 99 26.93 11.37 -4.16
C ASP A 99 26.02 11.85 -5.30
N GLY A 100 24.84 12.42 -4.97
CA GLY A 100 23.85 12.87 -5.94
C GLY A 100 22.94 11.78 -6.52
N THR A 101 23.10 10.53 -6.08
CA THR A 101 22.22 9.44 -6.52
C THR A 101 20.80 9.64 -6.00
N VAL A 102 19.81 9.55 -6.88
CA VAL A 102 18.38 9.66 -6.52
C VAL A 102 17.96 8.44 -5.70
N VAL A 103 17.57 8.66 -4.45
CA VAL A 103 17.00 7.64 -3.55
C VAL A 103 15.51 7.52 -3.76
N ALA A 104 14.85 8.69 -3.88
CA ALA A 104 13.42 8.79 -4.04
C ALA A 104 13.05 9.91 -5.01
N GLN A 105 11.97 9.71 -5.76
CA GLN A 105 11.44 10.75 -6.63
C GLN A 105 9.91 10.66 -6.66
N ILE A 106 9.27 11.82 -6.56
CA ILE A 106 7.82 11.98 -6.72
C ILE A 106 7.60 12.93 -7.88
N ASN A 107 6.74 12.54 -8.81
CA ASN A 107 6.29 13.38 -9.91
C ASN A 107 4.79 13.61 -9.71
N ALA A 108 4.37 14.87 -9.74
CA ALA A 108 2.97 15.28 -9.70
C ALA A 108 2.69 16.23 -10.86
N GLU A 109 1.56 16.04 -11.54
CA GLU A 109 1.18 16.92 -12.64
C GLU A 109 0.87 18.33 -12.13
N ASN A 110 0.07 18.42 -11.09
CA ASN A 110 -0.32 19.68 -10.46
C ASN A 110 -0.50 19.48 -8.97
N CYS A 111 -0.17 20.49 -8.17
CA CYS A 111 -0.40 20.42 -6.73
C CYS A 111 -0.65 21.80 -6.10
N VAL A 112 -1.19 21.77 -4.89
CA VAL A 112 -1.16 22.86 -3.94
C VAL A 112 -0.56 22.38 -2.63
N VAL A 113 0.25 23.21 -1.99
CA VAL A 113 0.84 22.96 -0.68
C VAL A 113 0.43 24.08 0.27
N ASP A 114 -0.15 23.72 1.40
CA ASP A 114 -0.36 24.62 2.53
C ASP A 114 0.86 24.55 3.45
N ARG A 115 1.66 25.62 3.45
CA ARG A 115 2.87 25.72 4.26
C ARG A 115 2.58 25.80 5.75
N ASN A 116 1.42 26.36 6.13
CA ASN A 116 1.01 26.55 7.51
C ASN A 116 0.49 25.22 8.09
N ALA A 117 -0.39 24.54 7.37
CA ALA A 117 -0.88 23.21 7.75
C ALA A 117 0.16 22.11 7.56
N LYS A 118 1.20 22.34 6.75
CA LYS A 118 2.18 21.32 6.31
C LYS A 118 1.49 20.14 5.63
N ALA A 119 0.61 20.43 4.70
CA ALA A 119 -0.14 19.45 3.95
C ALA A 119 -0.17 19.82 2.46
N GLY A 120 -0.38 18.83 1.60
CA GLY A 120 -0.43 19.03 0.17
C GLY A 120 -1.55 18.22 -0.48
N TRP A 121 -2.07 18.74 -1.59
CA TRP A 121 -2.96 18.04 -2.50
C TRP A 121 -2.34 18.04 -3.91
N ALA A 122 -2.18 16.88 -4.49
CA ALA A 122 -1.79 16.75 -5.89
C ALA A 122 -3.02 16.32 -6.72
N GLN A 123 -3.36 17.14 -7.69
CA GLN A 123 -4.43 16.87 -8.65
C GLN A 123 -3.86 16.14 -9.86
N GLY A 124 -4.60 15.16 -10.39
CA GLY A 124 -4.16 14.35 -11.51
C GLY A 124 -3.20 13.23 -11.07
N ARG A 125 -2.36 12.80 -12.00
CA ARG A 125 -1.49 11.64 -11.80
C ARG A 125 -0.31 11.99 -10.91
N VAL A 126 -0.06 11.12 -9.95
CA VAL A 126 1.14 11.11 -9.11
C VAL A 126 1.87 9.80 -9.29
N LYS A 127 3.20 9.88 -9.41
CA LYS A 127 4.08 8.72 -9.45
C LYS A 127 5.23 8.92 -8.49
N ALA A 128 5.38 8.00 -7.54
CA ALA A 128 6.51 7.96 -6.63
C ALA A 128 7.37 6.71 -6.89
N LEU A 129 8.67 6.89 -6.85
CA LEU A 129 9.67 5.84 -6.97
C LEU A 129 10.54 5.82 -5.72
N TYR A 130 10.69 4.66 -5.09
CA TYR A 130 11.57 4.45 -3.94
C TYR A 130 12.06 3.00 -3.89
N ASP A 131 13.36 2.81 -3.82
CA ASP A 131 14.02 1.51 -3.65
C ASP A 131 13.42 0.40 -4.56
N GLY A 132 13.18 0.74 -5.83
CA GLY A 132 12.60 -0.17 -6.81
C GLY A 132 11.09 -0.42 -6.67
N THR A 133 10.42 0.21 -5.70
CA THR A 133 8.96 0.23 -5.57
C THR A 133 8.40 1.47 -6.27
N VAL A 134 7.37 1.26 -7.07
CA VAL A 134 6.63 2.33 -7.74
C VAL A 134 5.23 2.42 -7.13
N LEU A 135 4.86 3.62 -6.68
CA LEU A 135 3.51 3.98 -6.25
C LEU A 135 2.92 4.93 -7.29
N GLU A 136 1.74 4.62 -7.78
CA GLU A 136 0.98 5.46 -8.72
C GLU A 136 -0.43 5.68 -8.20
N GLY A 137 -1.04 6.83 -8.55
CA GLY A 137 -2.43 7.13 -8.22
C GLY A 137 -2.86 8.49 -8.73
N GLU A 138 -4.11 8.82 -8.53
CA GLU A 138 -4.70 10.11 -8.86
C GLU A 138 -5.37 10.73 -7.63
N GLY A 139 -5.25 12.05 -7.50
CA GLY A 139 -5.79 12.77 -6.34
C GLY A 139 -5.10 12.34 -5.04
N VAL A 140 -3.90 12.84 -4.80
CA VAL A 140 -3.09 12.45 -3.64
C VAL A 140 -3.06 13.58 -2.61
N TYR A 141 -3.53 13.28 -1.41
CA TYR A 141 -3.37 14.11 -0.22
C TYR A 141 -2.21 13.61 0.62
N LEU A 142 -1.45 14.55 1.19
CA LEU A 142 -0.32 14.27 2.05
C LEU A 142 -0.32 15.23 3.24
N ASP A 143 -0.42 14.70 4.46
CA ASP A 143 -0.20 15.45 5.70
C ASP A 143 1.19 15.12 6.24
N PHE A 144 2.10 16.09 6.14
CA PHE A 144 3.49 15.92 6.56
C PHE A 144 3.65 15.88 8.08
N LYS A 145 2.72 16.47 8.83
CA LYS A 145 2.78 16.52 10.29
C LYS A 145 2.23 15.25 10.91
N LYS A 146 1.15 14.73 10.35
CA LYS A 146 0.46 13.52 10.83
C LYS A 146 0.98 12.25 10.15
N GLU A 147 1.90 12.42 9.18
CA GLU A 147 2.48 11.33 8.40
C GLU A 147 1.40 10.44 7.73
N PHE A 148 0.39 11.11 7.15
CA PHE A 148 -0.77 10.45 6.55
C PHE A 148 -0.84 10.74 5.06
N VAL A 149 -1.11 9.70 4.24
CA VAL A 149 -1.27 9.78 2.79
C VAL A 149 -2.62 9.22 2.39
N ILE A 150 -3.33 9.89 1.49
CA ILE A 150 -4.54 9.38 0.84
C ILE A 150 -4.32 9.41 -0.67
N ILE A 151 -4.55 8.30 -1.34
CA ILE A 151 -4.71 8.22 -2.79
C ILE A 151 -6.20 7.99 -3.04
N THR A 152 -6.86 8.91 -3.72
CA THR A 152 -8.32 8.88 -3.85
C THR A 152 -8.81 8.03 -5.01
N ASP A 153 -7.96 7.83 -6.02
CA ASP A 153 -8.32 7.02 -7.19
C ASP A 153 -7.10 6.34 -7.83
N LYS A 154 -7.33 5.18 -8.47
CA LYS A 154 -6.34 4.42 -9.24
C LYS A 154 -5.05 4.09 -8.49
N ALA A 155 -5.17 3.78 -7.20
CA ALA A 155 -4.02 3.40 -6.40
C ALA A 155 -3.37 2.12 -6.95
N LYS A 156 -2.05 2.18 -7.20
CA LYS A 156 -1.25 1.07 -7.70
C LYS A 156 0.12 1.06 -7.06
N ILE A 157 0.51 -0.10 -6.55
CA ILE A 157 1.87 -0.34 -6.04
C ILE A 157 2.50 -1.45 -6.88
N VAL A 158 3.70 -1.22 -7.37
CA VAL A 158 4.50 -2.23 -8.05
C VAL A 158 5.84 -2.37 -7.34
N SER A 159 6.14 -3.55 -6.81
CA SER A 159 7.37 -3.81 -6.08
C SER A 159 8.06 -5.07 -6.60
N LYS A 160 9.39 -4.99 -6.79
CA LYS A 160 10.23 -6.13 -7.16
C LYS A 160 10.68 -6.98 -5.97
N GLY A 161 10.32 -6.62 -4.74
CA GLY A 161 10.77 -7.27 -3.52
C GLY A 161 9.67 -7.60 -2.51
N PHE A 162 8.41 -7.40 -2.85
CA PHE A 162 7.29 -7.68 -1.98
C PHE A 162 7.03 -9.19 -1.94
N ASP A 163 7.66 -9.87 -1.00
CA ASP A 163 7.48 -11.30 -0.77
C ASP A 163 6.42 -11.51 0.32
N VAL A 164 5.22 -11.84 -0.09
CA VAL A 164 4.10 -12.19 0.82
C VAL A 164 4.17 -13.65 1.22
N SER A 165 5.02 -14.46 0.56
CA SER A 165 5.10 -15.91 0.80
C SER A 165 5.64 -16.28 2.18
N GLY A 166 6.13 -15.30 2.96
CA GLY A 166 6.68 -15.54 4.31
C GLY A 166 7.96 -16.36 4.33
N ARG A 167 8.43 -16.82 3.18
CA ARG A 167 9.71 -17.55 3.08
C ARG A 167 10.83 -16.55 3.31
N GLY A 168 11.31 -16.49 4.54
CA GLY A 168 12.49 -15.72 4.91
C GLY A 168 13.65 -16.02 3.96
N LYS A 169 14.62 -15.10 3.86
CA LYS A 169 15.83 -15.13 3.00
C LYS A 169 16.70 -16.43 3.08
N GLY A 170 16.19 -17.51 3.65
CA GLY A 170 16.90 -18.77 3.88
C GLY A 170 16.53 -19.96 2.98
N ALA A 171 15.44 -19.93 2.24
CA ALA A 171 15.10 -21.02 1.31
C ALA A 171 15.91 -20.92 0.03
N LYS A 172 17.10 -21.52 0.02
CA LYS A 172 17.88 -21.79 -1.20
C LYS A 172 17.12 -22.82 -2.06
N GLY A 173 16.10 -22.38 -2.77
CA GLY A 173 15.57 -23.11 -3.92
C GLY A 173 16.64 -23.09 -5.00
N LYS A 174 17.14 -24.26 -5.38
CA LYS A 174 18.06 -24.48 -6.50
C LYS A 174 17.31 -24.19 -7.81
N ASN A 175 17.14 -22.94 -8.20
CA ASN A 175 16.85 -22.45 -9.57
C ASN A 175 16.61 -20.95 -9.58
N ALA A 176 17.51 -20.16 -8.98
CA ALA A 176 17.45 -18.72 -9.05
C ALA A 176 18.34 -18.19 -10.21
N LYS A 177 17.96 -18.48 -11.44
CA LYS A 177 18.22 -17.64 -12.61
C LYS A 177 16.88 -17.07 -13.03
N GLY A 178 16.35 -16.11 -12.27
CA GLY A 178 15.08 -15.47 -12.59
C GLY A 178 15.12 -14.02 -12.14
N VAL A 179 14.84 -13.12 -13.05
CA VAL A 179 14.38 -11.77 -12.80
C VAL A 179 13.30 -11.89 -11.70
N LYS A 180 13.47 -11.22 -10.55
CA LYS A 180 12.43 -11.16 -9.54
C LYS A 180 11.22 -10.47 -10.18
N GLU A 181 10.21 -11.27 -10.50
CA GLU A 181 9.00 -10.77 -11.13
C GLU A 181 8.28 -9.83 -10.18
N ALA A 182 7.77 -8.73 -10.73
CA ALA A 182 7.18 -7.68 -9.94
C ALA A 182 5.80 -8.08 -9.42
N THR A 183 5.53 -7.85 -8.14
CA THR A 183 4.19 -7.92 -7.57
C THR A 183 3.48 -6.60 -7.80
N SER A 184 2.28 -6.63 -8.35
CA SER A 184 1.41 -5.47 -8.55
C SER A 184 0.19 -5.56 -7.65
N LEU A 185 -0.08 -4.52 -6.87
CA LEU A 185 -1.30 -4.37 -6.08
C LEU A 185 -2.04 -3.13 -6.57
N THR A 186 -3.32 -3.27 -6.87
CA THR A 186 -4.20 -2.19 -7.34
C THR A 186 -5.46 -2.11 -6.51
N SER A 187 -6.00 -0.90 -6.38
CA SER A 187 -7.32 -0.62 -5.79
C SER A 187 -7.81 0.73 -6.29
N ARG A 188 -9.06 1.07 -6.05
CA ARG A 188 -9.51 2.43 -6.33
C ARG A 188 -8.85 3.41 -5.37
N ARG A 189 -8.88 3.14 -4.06
CA ARG A 189 -8.36 4.02 -3.01
C ARG A 189 -7.31 3.33 -2.15
N ALA A 190 -6.32 4.10 -1.69
CA ALA A 190 -5.38 3.66 -0.67
C ALA A 190 -5.14 4.77 0.35
N ASP A 191 -5.12 4.42 1.63
CA ASP A 191 -4.79 5.29 2.74
C ASP A 191 -3.60 4.69 3.51
N TYR A 192 -2.59 5.51 3.80
CA TYR A 192 -1.42 5.11 4.56
C TYR A 192 -1.22 5.99 5.79
N ASP A 193 -1.28 5.39 6.95
CA ASP A 193 -0.92 5.99 8.22
C ASP A 193 0.43 5.44 8.66
N ARG A 194 1.46 6.26 8.49
CA ARG A 194 2.81 5.85 8.82
C ARG A 194 3.03 5.75 10.32
N ALA A 195 2.43 6.65 11.09
CA ALA A 195 2.57 6.66 12.54
C ALA A 195 2.04 5.36 13.17
N GLU A 196 0.92 4.84 12.62
CA GLU A 196 0.33 3.57 13.06
C GLU A 196 0.89 2.35 12.30
N GLY A 197 1.64 2.55 11.24
CA GLY A 197 2.13 1.46 10.38
C GLY A 197 1.00 0.71 9.67
N VAL A 198 -0.05 1.42 9.24
CA VAL A 198 -1.24 0.82 8.62
C VAL A 198 -1.42 1.33 7.20
N VAL A 199 -1.56 0.41 6.25
CA VAL A 199 -2.03 0.72 4.90
C VAL A 199 -3.38 0.06 4.69
N MET A 200 -4.36 0.82 4.21
CA MET A 200 -5.68 0.33 3.83
C MET A 200 -5.88 0.53 2.33
N PHE A 201 -6.34 -0.49 1.67
CA PHE A 201 -6.78 -0.47 0.27
C PHE A 201 -8.27 -0.76 0.22
N GLU A 202 -9.02 -0.05 -0.63
CA GLU A 202 -10.47 -0.17 -0.75
C GLU A 202 -10.93 -0.18 -2.20
N ASP A 203 -12.14 -0.69 -2.38
CA ASP A 203 -12.90 -0.66 -3.62
C ASP A 203 -12.20 -1.43 -4.76
N GLY A 204 -12.20 -2.74 -4.63
CA GLY A 204 -11.68 -3.65 -5.63
C GLY A 204 -10.16 -3.80 -5.53
N VAL A 205 -9.71 -4.40 -4.45
CA VAL A 205 -8.30 -4.73 -4.24
C VAL A 205 -7.94 -5.94 -5.08
N TYR A 206 -6.93 -5.79 -5.91
CA TYR A 206 -6.40 -6.88 -6.72
C TYR A 206 -4.88 -6.92 -6.65
N LEU A 207 -4.34 -8.08 -6.32
CA LEU A 207 -2.91 -8.34 -6.29
C LEU A 207 -2.59 -9.38 -7.36
N ASP A 208 -1.64 -9.04 -8.22
CA ASP A 208 -1.10 -9.91 -9.27
C ASP A 208 0.37 -10.18 -9.01
N ASN A 209 0.67 -11.45 -8.80
CA ASN A 209 2.02 -11.96 -8.63
C ASN A 209 2.11 -13.23 -9.49
N PRO A 210 3.25 -13.57 -10.07
CA PRO A 210 3.40 -14.77 -10.91
C PRO A 210 3.01 -16.08 -10.26
N GLU A 211 3.20 -16.20 -8.95
CA GLU A 211 2.89 -17.42 -8.19
C GLU A 211 1.45 -17.45 -7.70
N TYR A 212 0.83 -16.28 -7.44
CA TYR A 212 -0.52 -16.21 -6.88
C TYR A 212 -1.25 -14.91 -7.28
N LYS A 213 -2.56 -15.00 -7.31
CA LYS A 213 -3.47 -13.86 -7.49
C LYS A 213 -4.37 -13.76 -6.29
N PHE A 214 -4.71 -12.54 -5.93
CA PHE A 214 -5.55 -12.27 -4.78
C PHE A 214 -6.52 -11.15 -5.10
N ALA A 215 -7.76 -11.26 -4.61
CA ALA A 215 -8.79 -10.24 -4.71
C ALA A 215 -9.54 -10.09 -3.38
N ALA A 216 -9.98 -8.87 -3.06
CA ALA A 216 -10.85 -8.57 -1.93
C ALA A 216 -11.55 -7.22 -2.15
N GLU A 217 -12.55 -6.89 -1.34
CA GLU A 217 -13.13 -5.54 -1.32
C GLU A 217 -12.24 -4.56 -0.56
N GLN A 218 -11.67 -5.02 0.56
CA GLN A 218 -10.77 -4.24 1.41
C GLN A 218 -9.58 -5.07 1.85
N LEU A 219 -8.42 -4.41 1.97
CA LEU A 219 -7.18 -5.00 2.46
C LEU A 219 -6.50 -4.06 3.46
N PHE A 220 -6.26 -4.54 4.66
CA PHE A 220 -5.42 -3.86 5.66
C PHE A 220 -4.08 -4.56 5.74
N VAL A 221 -3.02 -3.79 5.61
CA VAL A 221 -1.64 -4.24 5.79
C VAL A 221 -1.06 -3.55 7.02
N PHE A 222 -0.71 -4.32 8.02
CA PHE A 222 -0.06 -3.83 9.24
C PHE A 222 1.44 -4.07 9.13
N LEU A 223 2.21 -3.01 9.32
CA LEU A 223 3.65 -3.00 9.25
C LEU A 223 4.25 -2.89 10.66
N GLN A 224 5.44 -3.44 10.85
CA GLN A 224 6.25 -3.26 12.04
C GLN A 224 7.61 -2.70 11.62
N GLY A 225 8.06 -1.63 12.32
CA GLY A 225 9.33 -0.99 11.96
C GLY A 225 9.32 -0.37 10.56
N THR A 226 10.44 -0.50 9.88
CA THR A 226 10.69 0.21 8.62
C THR A 226 10.04 -0.39 7.39
N ASN A 227 9.38 -1.56 7.40
CA ASN A 227 8.69 -2.18 6.26
C ASN A 227 8.43 -3.67 6.50
N GLU A 228 8.53 -4.14 7.74
CA GLU A 228 8.25 -5.54 7.98
C GLU A 228 6.75 -5.79 8.06
N LEU A 229 6.26 -6.67 7.20
CA LEU A 229 4.89 -7.13 7.25
C LEU A 229 4.63 -7.84 8.58
N LYS A 230 3.68 -7.36 9.37
CA LYS A 230 3.24 -7.96 10.64
C LYS A 230 2.01 -8.83 10.45
N ARG A 231 1.02 -8.28 9.76
CA ARG A 231 -0.29 -8.88 9.59
C ARG A 231 -0.97 -8.34 8.34
N VAL A 232 -1.77 -9.17 7.70
CA VAL A 232 -2.70 -8.74 6.63
C VAL A 232 -4.11 -9.16 7.02
N VAL A 233 -5.09 -8.30 6.78
CA VAL A 233 -6.50 -8.60 6.94
C VAL A 233 -7.22 -8.23 5.65
N ALA A 234 -7.82 -9.20 5.00
CA ALA A 234 -8.66 -9.03 3.83
C ALA A 234 -10.12 -9.22 4.20
N ILE A 235 -11.00 -8.41 3.65
CA ILE A 235 -12.44 -8.41 3.98
C ILE A 235 -13.25 -8.25 2.69
N GLY A 236 -14.32 -9.02 2.60
CA GLY A 236 -15.31 -8.98 1.54
C GLY A 236 -14.84 -9.70 0.27
N ASN A 237 -15.56 -10.75 -0.11
CA ASN A 237 -15.35 -11.51 -1.35
C ASN A 237 -13.89 -11.90 -1.59
N VAL A 238 -13.22 -12.35 -0.53
CA VAL A 238 -11.80 -12.71 -0.58
C VAL A 238 -11.60 -13.93 -1.45
N ALA A 239 -10.77 -13.82 -2.47
CA ALA A 239 -10.37 -14.90 -3.35
C ALA A 239 -8.85 -14.93 -3.51
N VAL A 240 -8.26 -16.12 -3.45
CA VAL A 240 -6.83 -16.34 -3.70
C VAL A 240 -6.64 -17.55 -4.61
N THR A 241 -5.74 -17.45 -5.56
CA THR A 241 -5.35 -18.58 -6.41
C THR A 241 -3.84 -18.73 -6.42
N ASN A 242 -3.38 -19.97 -6.32
CA ASN A 242 -1.96 -20.34 -6.45
C ASN A 242 -1.88 -21.64 -7.26
N GLY A 243 -1.51 -21.52 -8.54
CA GLY A 243 -1.51 -22.65 -9.46
C GLY A 243 -2.90 -23.30 -9.58
N SER A 244 -3.01 -24.55 -9.12
CA SER A 244 -4.28 -25.30 -9.08
C SER A 244 -5.11 -25.09 -7.80
N ASN A 245 -4.58 -24.37 -6.82
CA ASN A 245 -5.28 -24.17 -5.55
C ASN A 245 -6.06 -22.86 -5.55
N CYS A 246 -7.30 -22.92 -5.11
CA CYS A 246 -8.19 -21.77 -4.96
C CYS A 246 -8.71 -21.68 -3.53
N GLY A 247 -8.69 -20.49 -2.95
CA GLY A 247 -9.32 -20.20 -1.66
C GLY A 247 -10.36 -19.10 -1.82
N VAL A 248 -11.55 -19.28 -1.21
CA VAL A 248 -12.61 -18.26 -1.18
C VAL A 248 -13.16 -18.15 0.24
N CYS A 249 -13.37 -16.91 0.70
CA CYS A 249 -13.93 -16.65 2.03
C CYS A 249 -14.46 -15.22 2.14
N ASP A 250 -15.14 -14.90 3.22
CA ASP A 250 -15.59 -13.54 3.51
C ASP A 250 -14.47 -12.69 4.11
N ARG A 251 -13.61 -13.31 4.92
CA ARG A 251 -12.49 -12.65 5.58
C ARG A 251 -11.28 -13.57 5.66
N ALA A 252 -10.10 -13.04 5.38
CA ALA A 252 -8.84 -13.73 5.60
C ALA A 252 -7.89 -12.92 6.48
N VAL A 253 -7.14 -13.61 7.34
CA VAL A 253 -6.13 -13.01 8.22
C VAL A 253 -4.82 -13.78 8.07
N TYR A 254 -3.78 -13.12 7.62
CA TYR A 254 -2.41 -13.62 7.67
C TYR A 254 -1.67 -13.04 8.87
N ASN A 255 -1.03 -13.88 9.65
CA ASN A 255 -0.16 -13.49 10.77
C ASN A 255 1.25 -14.00 10.49
N ARG A 256 2.18 -13.07 10.21
CA ARG A 256 3.56 -13.42 9.84
C ARG A 256 4.32 -14.13 10.94
N ALA A 257 4.19 -13.67 12.19
CA ALA A 257 4.92 -14.28 13.31
C ALA A 257 4.53 -15.75 13.57
N LYS A 258 3.31 -16.12 13.16
CA LYS A 258 2.80 -17.50 13.28
C LYS A 258 2.89 -18.27 11.96
N GLY A 259 3.30 -17.64 10.87
CA GLY A 259 3.24 -18.19 9.51
C GLY A 259 1.84 -18.69 9.12
N ARG A 260 0.77 -18.18 9.77
CA ARG A 260 -0.58 -18.74 9.69
C ARG A 260 -1.53 -17.83 8.90
N VAL A 261 -2.26 -18.45 7.97
CA VAL A 261 -3.44 -17.86 7.33
C VAL A 261 -4.68 -18.46 7.98
N THR A 262 -5.66 -17.61 8.28
CA THR A 262 -6.98 -18.03 8.76
C THR A 262 -8.04 -17.42 7.87
N MET A 263 -8.90 -18.25 7.29
CA MET A 263 -10.01 -17.89 6.45
C MET A 263 -11.32 -18.08 7.24
N TYR A 264 -12.23 -17.14 7.13
CA TYR A 264 -13.54 -17.17 7.79
C TYR A 264 -14.63 -17.11 6.74
N GLY A 265 -15.60 -17.97 6.84
CA GLY A 265 -16.86 -17.89 6.10
C GLY A 265 -17.69 -16.70 6.56
N LYS A 266 -18.73 -16.39 5.81
CA LYS A 266 -19.70 -15.36 6.15
C LYS A 266 -20.64 -15.88 7.26
N ALA A 267 -20.79 -15.10 8.32
CA ALA A 267 -21.69 -15.47 9.41
C ALA A 267 -23.12 -15.68 8.90
N GLY A 268 -23.67 -16.87 9.10
CA GLY A 268 -25.00 -17.26 8.60
C GLY A 268 -25.12 -17.37 7.07
N GLY A 269 -23.98 -17.44 6.36
CA GLY A 269 -23.92 -17.49 4.89
C GLY A 269 -22.95 -18.56 4.37
N GLU A 270 -22.16 -18.22 3.36
CA GLU A 270 -21.24 -19.15 2.72
C GLU A 270 -20.04 -19.48 3.60
N ALA A 271 -19.69 -20.78 3.65
CA ALA A 271 -18.51 -21.25 4.34
C ALA A 271 -17.21 -20.79 3.63
N ALA A 272 -16.10 -20.71 4.38
CA ALA A 272 -14.79 -20.62 3.77
C ALA A 272 -14.47 -21.90 3.01
N ARG A 273 -13.81 -21.79 1.87
CA ARG A 273 -13.51 -22.89 0.95
C ARG A 273 -12.06 -22.90 0.52
N LEU A 274 -11.44 -24.09 0.48
CA LEU A 274 -10.21 -24.37 -0.23
C LEU A 274 -10.47 -25.48 -1.24
N GLU A 275 -10.03 -25.28 -2.47
CA GLU A 275 -10.22 -26.21 -3.58
C GLU A 275 -8.90 -26.49 -4.28
N GLU A 276 -8.68 -27.76 -4.65
CA GLU A 276 -7.65 -28.17 -5.60
C GLU A 276 -8.32 -28.48 -6.93
N LEU A 277 -7.92 -27.75 -7.98
CA LEU A 277 -8.45 -27.93 -9.33
C LEU A 277 -7.67 -29.01 -10.06
N GLY A 278 -8.36 -30.01 -10.60
CA GLY A 278 -7.81 -31.01 -11.51
C GLY A 278 -8.18 -30.73 -12.95
N LYS A 279 -7.73 -31.60 -13.87
CA LYS A 279 -8.03 -31.48 -15.32
C LYS A 279 -9.54 -31.54 -15.66
N LYS A 280 -10.37 -32.11 -14.77
CA LYS A 280 -11.82 -32.32 -14.99
C LYS A 280 -12.69 -31.47 -14.03
N GLY A 281 -12.11 -30.47 -13.34
CA GLY A 281 -12.81 -29.65 -12.36
C GLY A 281 -12.22 -29.79 -10.97
N VAL A 282 -13.04 -29.55 -9.92
CA VAL A 282 -12.60 -29.64 -8.52
C VAL A 282 -12.27 -31.08 -8.17
N LYS A 283 -11.02 -31.34 -7.76
CA LYS A 283 -10.50 -32.63 -7.34
C LYS A 283 -10.71 -32.87 -5.84
N ASN A 284 -10.34 -31.87 -5.05
CA ASN A 284 -10.49 -31.89 -3.60
C ASN A 284 -11.11 -30.57 -3.14
N ARG A 285 -11.99 -30.65 -2.14
CA ARG A 285 -12.63 -29.49 -1.54
C ARG A 285 -12.69 -29.63 -0.03
N LEU A 286 -12.34 -28.56 0.65
CA LEU A 286 -12.42 -28.39 2.08
C LEU A 286 -13.28 -27.17 2.38
N GLU A 287 -14.35 -27.34 3.13
CA GLU A 287 -15.28 -26.27 3.53
C GLU A 287 -15.42 -26.23 5.04
N GLY A 288 -15.57 -25.03 5.60
CA GLY A 288 -15.80 -24.85 7.04
C GLY A 288 -16.11 -23.40 7.38
N GLU A 289 -16.62 -23.16 8.58
CA GLU A 289 -16.82 -21.80 9.08
C GLU A 289 -15.50 -21.06 9.24
N LYS A 290 -14.46 -21.83 9.59
CA LYS A 290 -13.10 -21.33 9.72
C LYS A 290 -12.11 -22.38 9.25
N ILE A 291 -11.16 -21.95 8.42
CA ILE A 291 -10.06 -22.77 7.92
C ILE A 291 -8.76 -22.04 8.30
N SER A 292 -7.86 -22.73 9.01
CA SER A 292 -6.52 -22.23 9.30
C SER A 292 -5.48 -23.15 8.69
N PHE A 293 -4.47 -22.56 8.04
CA PHE A 293 -3.32 -23.32 7.52
C PHE A 293 -2.02 -22.54 7.77
N TRP A 294 -0.92 -23.29 7.85
CA TRP A 294 0.41 -22.75 8.10
C TRP A 294 1.23 -22.80 6.82
N MET A 295 1.87 -21.69 6.47
CA MET A 295 2.65 -21.54 5.23
C MET A 295 3.89 -22.46 5.20
N ASP A 296 4.41 -22.80 6.37
CA ASP A 296 5.65 -23.60 6.51
C ASP A 296 5.40 -25.09 6.79
N SER A 297 4.14 -25.50 6.84
CA SER A 297 3.76 -26.88 7.11
C SER A 297 2.51 -27.28 6.30
N GLU A 298 2.31 -28.59 6.14
CA GLU A 298 1.09 -29.13 5.50
C GLU A 298 -0.09 -29.19 6.49
N GLN A 299 -0.01 -28.50 7.63
CA GLN A 299 -1.04 -28.52 8.66
C GLN A 299 -2.23 -27.64 8.28
N VAL A 300 -3.44 -28.21 8.40
CA VAL A 300 -4.71 -27.50 8.22
C VAL A 300 -5.66 -27.87 9.35
N GLU A 301 -6.30 -26.86 9.90
CA GLU A 301 -7.37 -26.99 10.89
C GLU A 301 -8.66 -26.44 10.33
N VAL A 302 -9.77 -27.13 10.52
CA VAL A 302 -11.09 -26.72 10.04
C VAL A 302 -12.11 -26.83 11.14
N GLU A 303 -12.83 -25.77 11.38
CA GLU A 303 -13.98 -25.74 12.30
C GLU A 303 -15.27 -25.91 11.53
N ASN A 304 -16.18 -26.78 12.02
CA ASN A 304 -17.48 -27.13 11.40
C ASN A 304 -17.33 -27.53 9.92
N SER A 305 -16.56 -28.61 9.71
CA SER A 305 -16.06 -29.00 8.40
C SER A 305 -17.00 -29.84 7.56
N ARG A 306 -16.98 -29.63 6.23
CA ARG A 306 -17.34 -30.59 5.20
C ARG A 306 -16.15 -30.84 4.29
N ILE A 307 -15.75 -32.08 4.16
CA ILE A 307 -14.60 -32.48 3.32
C ILE A 307 -15.13 -33.32 2.17
N THR A 308 -14.79 -32.98 0.95
CA THR A 308 -15.05 -33.77 -0.26
C THR A 308 -13.71 -34.07 -0.92
N VAL A 309 -13.39 -35.35 -1.06
CA VAL A 309 -12.17 -35.83 -1.71
C VAL A 309 -12.56 -36.74 -2.85
N ASP A 310 -12.00 -36.50 -4.05
CA ASP A 310 -12.21 -37.39 -5.17
C ASP A 310 -11.54 -38.77 -4.88
N SER A 311 -12.24 -39.85 -5.22
CA SER A 311 -11.83 -41.22 -4.90
C SER A 311 -10.49 -41.57 -5.55
N GLY A 312 -9.39 -41.32 -4.86
CA GLY A 312 -8.01 -41.61 -5.31
C GLY A 312 -6.95 -40.54 -5.01
N GLY A 313 -7.33 -39.38 -4.46
CA GLY A 313 -6.41 -38.28 -4.18
C GLY A 313 -6.13 -38.09 -2.69
N LYS A 314 -4.86 -37.94 -2.32
CA LYS A 314 -4.49 -37.34 -1.05
C LYS A 314 -4.57 -35.82 -1.20
N LEU A 315 -5.22 -35.13 -0.25
CA LEU A 315 -5.18 -33.66 -0.19
C LEU A 315 -3.70 -33.23 -0.09
N LYS A 316 -3.19 -32.58 -1.12
CA LYS A 316 -1.89 -31.90 -1.08
C LYS A 316 -2.19 -30.42 -0.97
N LEU A 317 -1.87 -29.85 0.16
CA LEU A 317 -1.96 -28.41 0.43
C LEU A 317 -0.65 -27.73 0.09
#